data_23e69f6839b7d9d556264edf47ecdd96
#
_entry.id   23e69f6839b7d9d556264edf47ecdd96
#
_cell.length_a   1.000
_cell.length_b   1.000
_cell.length_c   1.000
_cell.angle_alpha   90.00
_cell.angle_beta   90.00
_cell.angle_gamma   90.00
#
_symmetry.space_group_name_H-M   'P 1'
#
loop_
_entity.id
_entity.type
_entity.pdbx_description
1 polymer ?
#
loop_
_entity_poly.entity_id
_entity_poly.type
_entity_poly.pdbx_seq_one_letter_code
_entity_poly.pdbx_strand_id
1 'polypeptide(L)'
;AQYTEYVRQMPHSDDPKQVERVREVCQRVADAATSYLRKNNLNDLAQQMKWEFTVIADRRVNAFCMPGGKIVIYTGILPLCATDAELATVVSHEVSHAIARHSNERLSTEILRQMGGRVLVSAVGSTSAITNTVIQQAYGLGSQVLVSLPYSRKQEHEADQIGLVFMAMAGYNPEQAISFWKKMAQQGGGSTSELLSTHPSDANRIKAIGEYLPKALPYYQEYLAQQKVEQPKTPSTPAKDKKDTNRKPTNKKKSKKKSTKK
;
A
#
# COMPACT_ATOMS: atom_id res chain seq x y z
N ALA A 1 4.41 22.28 2.26
CA ALA A 1 4.30 23.00 3.53
C ALA A 1 3.63 22.12 4.62
N GLN A 2 2.37 21.67 4.46
CA GLN A 2 1.64 20.93 5.51
C GLN A 2 2.27 19.58 5.87
N TYR A 3 2.67 18.76 4.88
CA TYR A 3 3.36 17.49 5.13
C TYR A 3 4.67 17.70 5.89
N THR A 4 5.51 18.62 5.44
CA THR A 4 6.82 18.87 6.09
C THR A 4 6.65 19.31 7.55
N GLU A 5 5.65 20.16 7.82
CA GLU A 5 5.35 20.60 9.18
C GLU A 5 4.81 19.46 10.04
N TYR A 6 3.90 18.65 9.49
CA TYR A 6 3.36 17.48 10.18
C TYR A 6 4.45 16.48 10.57
N VAL A 7 5.28 16.09 9.60
CA VAL A 7 6.35 15.09 9.82
C VAL A 7 7.40 15.59 10.81
N ARG A 8 7.73 16.90 10.77
CA ARG A 8 8.70 17.51 11.70
C ARG A 8 8.25 17.45 13.17
N GLN A 9 6.94 17.47 13.43
CA GLN A 9 6.38 17.46 14.78
C GLN A 9 6.19 16.05 15.35
N MET A 10 6.28 15.01 14.52
CA MET A 10 5.99 13.64 14.92
C MET A 10 7.27 12.83 15.16
N PRO A 11 7.28 11.90 16.13
CA PRO A 11 8.40 11.01 16.33
C PRO A 11 8.50 10.01 15.18
N HIS A 12 9.67 9.89 14.57
CA HIS A 12 9.93 8.93 13.51
C HIS A 12 10.30 7.58 14.10
N SER A 13 9.99 6.49 13.38
CA SER A 13 10.46 5.16 13.74
C SER A 13 11.99 5.08 13.64
N ASP A 14 12.62 4.54 14.66
CA ASP A 14 14.06 4.24 14.74
C ASP A 14 14.39 2.78 14.42
N ASP A 15 13.38 1.93 14.15
CA ASP A 15 13.58 0.54 13.71
C ASP A 15 13.90 0.49 12.22
N PRO A 16 15.17 0.24 11.82
CA PRO A 16 15.59 0.27 10.44
C PRO A 16 14.91 -0.82 9.59
N LYS A 17 14.54 -1.96 10.20
CA LYS A 17 13.86 -3.06 9.48
C LYS A 17 12.43 -2.68 9.13
N GLN A 18 11.72 -2.05 10.07
CA GLN A 18 10.36 -1.57 9.81
C GLN A 18 10.37 -0.47 8.75
N VAL A 19 11.30 0.49 8.86
CA VAL A 19 11.42 1.61 7.92
C VAL A 19 11.74 1.09 6.51
N GLU A 20 12.68 0.17 6.38
CA GLU A 20 13.06 -0.39 5.07
C GLU A 20 11.91 -1.20 4.44
N ARG A 21 11.26 -2.08 5.22
CA ARG A 21 10.09 -2.83 4.76
C ARG A 21 8.99 -1.90 4.23
N VAL A 22 8.65 -0.85 4.98
CA VAL A 22 7.63 0.12 4.57
C VAL A 22 8.07 0.86 3.31
N ARG A 23 9.35 1.28 3.24
CA ARG A 23 9.91 1.98 2.08
C ARG A 23 9.80 1.13 0.82
N GLU A 24 10.21 -0.14 0.88
CA GLU A 24 10.15 -1.06 -0.27
C GLU A 24 8.72 -1.24 -0.78
N VAL A 25 7.76 -1.49 0.12
CA VAL A 25 6.36 -1.65 -0.27
C VAL A 25 5.79 -0.36 -0.85
N CYS A 26 6.02 0.78 -0.20
CA CYS A 26 5.55 2.08 -0.68
C CYS A 26 6.14 2.42 -2.06
N GLN A 27 7.44 2.19 -2.26
CA GLN A 27 8.10 2.48 -3.54
C GLN A 27 7.51 1.64 -4.67
N ARG A 28 7.35 0.33 -4.47
CA ARG A 28 6.77 -0.55 -5.48
C ARG A 28 5.34 -0.16 -5.85
N VAL A 29 4.51 0.19 -4.87
CA VAL A 29 3.14 0.67 -5.13
C VAL A 29 3.15 2.03 -5.85
N ALA A 30 4.03 2.95 -5.45
CA ALA A 30 4.19 4.27 -6.09
C ALA A 30 4.62 4.15 -7.56
N ASP A 31 5.56 3.24 -7.85
CA ASP A 31 6.03 2.98 -9.22
C ASP A 31 4.92 2.36 -10.08
N ALA A 32 4.17 1.41 -9.53
CA ALA A 32 3.01 0.81 -10.19
C ALA A 32 1.93 1.87 -10.50
N ALA A 33 1.59 2.71 -9.53
CA ALA A 33 0.62 3.79 -9.70
C ALA A 33 1.09 4.80 -10.76
N THR A 34 2.36 5.19 -10.72
CA THR A 34 2.95 6.11 -11.71
C THR A 34 2.92 5.50 -13.12
N SER A 35 3.26 4.22 -13.24
CA SER A 35 3.20 3.48 -14.50
C SER A 35 1.77 3.40 -15.04
N TYR A 36 0.80 3.11 -14.18
CA TYR A 36 -0.62 3.08 -14.54
C TYR A 36 -1.10 4.44 -15.08
N LEU A 37 -0.76 5.53 -14.37
CA LEU A 37 -1.13 6.88 -14.80
C LEU A 37 -0.57 7.21 -16.18
N ARG A 38 0.70 6.89 -16.43
CA ARG A 38 1.36 7.13 -17.73
C ARG A 38 0.74 6.29 -18.85
N LYS A 39 0.47 5.01 -18.61
CA LYS A 39 -0.19 4.11 -19.56
C LYS A 39 -1.60 4.59 -19.95
N ASN A 40 -2.28 5.32 -19.07
CA ASN A 40 -3.61 5.87 -19.29
C ASN A 40 -3.61 7.35 -19.71
N ASN A 41 -2.49 7.88 -20.20
CA ASN A 41 -2.33 9.27 -20.64
C ASN A 41 -2.58 10.35 -19.57
N LEU A 42 -2.46 10.00 -18.28
CA LEU A 42 -2.59 10.90 -17.14
C LEU A 42 -1.22 11.45 -16.72
N ASN A 43 -0.42 11.90 -17.68
CA ASN A 43 0.97 12.31 -17.46
C ASN A 43 1.10 13.50 -16.50
N ASP A 44 0.20 14.47 -16.58
CA ASP A 44 0.21 15.64 -15.69
C ASP A 44 0.00 15.24 -14.24
N LEU A 45 -0.92 14.28 -14.00
CA LEU A 45 -1.15 13.75 -12.67
C LEU A 45 0.05 12.94 -12.17
N ALA A 46 0.66 12.13 -13.02
CA ALA A 46 1.89 11.40 -12.70
C ALA A 46 3.05 12.34 -12.34
N GLN A 47 3.20 13.48 -13.02
CA GLN A 47 4.22 14.48 -12.72
C GLN A 47 3.97 15.25 -11.40
N GLN A 48 2.71 15.40 -11.00
CA GLN A 48 2.32 16.02 -9.73
C GLN A 48 2.64 15.12 -8.52
N MET A 49 2.74 13.79 -8.71
CA MET A 49 3.10 12.86 -7.64
C MET A 49 4.60 12.95 -7.34
N LYS A 50 4.93 13.52 -6.19
CA LYS A 50 6.29 13.60 -5.63
C LYS A 50 6.33 12.68 -4.42
N TRP A 51 6.55 11.39 -4.67
CA TRP A 51 6.47 10.35 -3.66
C TRP A 51 7.47 10.57 -2.53
N GLU A 52 6.99 10.56 -1.31
CA GLU A 52 7.77 10.58 -0.07
C GLU A 52 7.11 9.65 0.93
N PHE A 53 7.92 8.94 1.70
CA PHE A 53 7.48 7.91 2.63
C PHE A 53 8.02 8.19 4.02
N THR A 54 7.13 8.23 5.01
CA THR A 54 7.52 8.46 6.42
C THR A 54 6.87 7.42 7.31
N VAL A 55 7.66 6.85 8.21
CA VAL A 55 7.18 5.94 9.26
C VAL A 55 7.21 6.69 10.59
N ILE A 56 6.03 6.89 11.17
CA ILE A 56 5.83 7.58 12.43
C ILE A 56 5.77 6.55 13.58
N ALA A 57 6.53 6.78 14.64
CA ALA A 57 6.51 5.97 15.86
C ALA A 57 5.25 6.30 16.70
N ASP A 58 4.11 5.78 16.28
CA ASP A 58 2.83 5.97 16.93
C ASP A 58 2.07 4.63 17.00
N ARG A 59 1.49 4.35 18.18
CA ARG A 59 0.75 3.10 18.43
C ARG A 59 -0.65 3.09 17.85
N ARG A 60 -1.17 4.22 17.41
CA ARG A 60 -2.46 4.30 16.72
C ARG A 60 -2.39 3.53 15.41
N VAL A 61 -3.47 2.83 15.09
CA VAL A 61 -3.60 2.11 13.82
C VAL A 61 -4.02 3.12 12.77
N ASN A 62 -3.05 3.64 12.01
CA ASN A 62 -3.32 4.64 10.99
C ASN A 62 -2.30 4.59 9.83
N ALA A 63 -2.76 5.02 8.67
CA ALA A 63 -1.97 5.32 7.49
C ALA A 63 -2.74 6.34 6.64
N PHE A 64 -2.06 7.16 5.87
CA PHE A 64 -2.70 8.08 4.92
C PHE A 64 -1.73 8.54 3.84
N CYS A 65 -2.29 8.98 2.71
CA CYS A 65 -1.55 9.63 1.64
C CYS A 65 -2.07 11.04 1.43
N MET A 66 -1.24 12.04 1.74
CA MET A 66 -1.55 13.44 1.45
C MET A 66 -1.43 13.74 -0.04
N PRO A 67 -2.12 14.77 -0.55
CA PRO A 67 -2.01 15.21 -1.93
C PRO A 67 -0.56 15.37 -2.39
N GLY A 68 -0.27 14.95 -3.61
CA GLY A 68 1.08 14.98 -4.17
C GLY A 68 1.97 13.79 -3.80
N GLY A 69 1.40 12.72 -3.23
CA GLY A 69 2.10 11.45 -3.01
C GLY A 69 2.93 11.39 -1.73
N LYS A 70 2.46 12.02 -0.65
CA LYS A 70 3.13 12.02 0.66
C LYS A 70 2.51 10.96 1.55
N ILE A 71 3.13 9.79 1.66
CA ILE A 71 2.61 8.62 2.37
C ILE A 71 3.18 8.62 3.80
N VAL A 72 2.28 8.47 4.76
CA VAL A 72 2.61 8.35 6.18
C VAL A 72 2.03 7.04 6.70
N ILE A 73 2.88 6.24 7.33
CA ILE A 73 2.52 4.97 7.97
C ILE A 73 2.86 5.06 9.45
N TYR A 74 1.89 4.78 10.31
CA TYR A 74 2.13 4.67 11.75
C TYR A 74 2.59 3.26 12.10
N THR A 75 3.52 3.14 13.04
CA THR A 75 4.02 1.83 13.49
C THR A 75 2.91 0.94 14.05
N GLY A 76 1.83 1.54 14.59
CA GLY A 76 0.68 0.81 15.13
C GLY A 76 -0.10 -0.03 14.13
N ILE A 77 -0.01 0.24 12.80
CA ILE A 77 -0.67 -0.58 11.78
C ILE A 77 0.16 -1.82 11.41
N LEU A 78 1.49 -1.79 11.60
CA LEU A 78 2.39 -2.83 11.12
C LEU A 78 2.11 -4.23 11.70
N PRO A 79 1.71 -4.39 12.98
CA PRO A 79 1.30 -5.69 13.51
C PRO A 79 0.09 -6.32 12.81
N LEU A 80 -0.79 -5.50 12.20
CA LEU A 80 -1.94 -5.96 11.44
C LEU A 80 -1.57 -6.34 10.00
N CYS A 81 -0.47 -5.81 9.50
CA CYS A 81 0.11 -6.09 8.19
C CYS A 81 1.18 -7.19 8.32
N ALA A 82 0.78 -8.44 8.58
CA ALA A 82 1.69 -9.56 8.80
C ALA A 82 2.57 -9.85 7.58
N THR A 83 2.06 -9.59 6.37
CA THR A 83 2.77 -9.76 5.10
C THR A 83 2.93 -8.42 4.37
N ASP A 84 3.88 -8.36 3.42
CA ASP A 84 4.06 -7.18 2.58
C ASP A 84 2.85 -6.94 1.66
N ALA A 85 2.15 -8.00 1.26
CA ALA A 85 0.92 -7.88 0.48
C ALA A 85 -0.23 -7.23 1.30
N GLU A 86 -0.31 -7.49 2.61
CA GLU A 86 -1.26 -6.80 3.47
C GLU A 86 -0.88 -5.32 3.69
N LEU A 87 0.41 -5.03 3.84
CA LEU A 87 0.88 -3.64 3.88
C LEU A 87 0.62 -2.94 2.54
N ALA A 88 0.86 -3.63 1.42
CA ALA A 88 0.56 -3.10 0.09
C ALA A 88 -0.95 -2.84 -0.09
N THR A 89 -1.83 -3.61 0.54
CA THR A 89 -3.28 -3.32 0.55
C THR A 89 -3.56 -1.93 1.12
N VAL A 90 -2.98 -1.62 2.28
CA VAL A 90 -3.14 -0.31 2.92
C VAL A 90 -2.55 0.79 2.06
N VAL A 91 -1.28 0.63 1.66
CA VAL A 91 -0.56 1.65 0.88
C VAL A 91 -1.25 1.94 -0.44
N SER A 92 -1.69 0.92 -1.18
CA SER A 92 -2.36 1.09 -2.47
C SER A 92 -3.73 1.74 -2.31
N HIS A 93 -4.46 1.44 -1.24
CA HIS A 93 -5.72 2.09 -0.91
C HIS A 93 -5.52 3.60 -0.64
N GLU A 94 -4.52 3.97 0.17
CA GLU A 94 -4.20 5.37 0.47
C GLU A 94 -3.71 6.14 -0.77
N VAL A 95 -2.85 5.51 -1.57
CA VAL A 95 -2.40 6.05 -2.87
C VAL A 95 -3.57 6.30 -3.80
N SER A 96 -4.58 5.41 -3.80
CA SER A 96 -5.78 5.55 -4.62
C SER A 96 -6.63 6.74 -4.20
N HIS A 97 -6.79 6.98 -2.90
CA HIS A 97 -7.46 8.19 -2.39
C HIS A 97 -6.77 9.47 -2.86
N ALA A 98 -5.43 9.49 -2.85
CA ALA A 98 -4.67 10.67 -3.30
C ALA A 98 -4.79 10.91 -4.82
N ILE A 99 -4.72 9.84 -5.62
CA ILE A 99 -4.84 9.90 -7.09
C ILE A 99 -6.26 10.26 -7.52
N ALA A 100 -7.28 9.68 -6.90
CA ALA A 100 -8.69 10.01 -7.14
C ALA A 100 -9.10 11.37 -6.55
N ARG A 101 -8.18 12.04 -5.81
CA ARG A 101 -8.41 13.37 -5.18
C ARG A 101 -9.57 13.40 -4.19
N HIS A 102 -9.86 12.28 -3.54
CA HIS A 102 -10.95 12.16 -2.58
C HIS A 102 -10.84 13.14 -1.40
N SER A 103 -9.61 13.46 -0.97
CA SER A 103 -9.36 14.46 0.07
C SER A 103 -9.78 15.88 -0.37
N ASN A 104 -9.57 16.23 -1.65
CA ASN A 104 -10.00 17.54 -2.17
C ASN A 104 -11.52 17.62 -2.29
N GLU A 105 -12.17 16.53 -2.70
CA GLU A 105 -13.64 16.44 -2.77
C GLU A 105 -14.26 16.60 -1.37
N ARG A 106 -13.72 15.88 -0.36
CA ARG A 106 -14.16 16.02 1.03
C ARG A 106 -14.02 17.45 1.56
N LEU A 107 -12.84 18.06 1.32
CA LEU A 107 -12.57 19.41 1.74
C LEU A 107 -13.57 20.41 1.11
N SER A 108 -13.79 20.28 -0.20
CA SER A 108 -14.76 21.12 -0.92
C SER A 108 -16.18 20.94 -0.38
N THR A 109 -16.58 19.70 -0.13
CA THR A 109 -17.91 19.39 0.44
C THR A 109 -18.07 19.96 1.85
N GLU A 110 -17.05 19.84 2.69
CA GLU A 110 -17.07 20.37 4.06
C GLU A 110 -17.13 21.91 4.07
N ILE A 111 -16.36 22.56 3.21
CA ILE A 111 -16.42 24.02 3.03
C ILE A 111 -17.82 24.43 2.59
N LEU A 112 -18.40 23.77 1.60
CA LEU A 112 -19.77 24.05 1.14
C LEU A 112 -20.80 23.81 2.25
N ARG A 113 -20.64 22.76 3.05
CA ARG A 113 -21.52 22.47 4.19
C ARG A 113 -21.45 23.56 5.25
N GLN A 114 -20.24 24.03 5.60
CA GLN A 114 -20.06 25.09 6.60
C GLN A 114 -20.52 26.46 6.08
N MET A 115 -20.37 26.71 4.79
CA MET A 115 -20.78 27.96 4.15
C MET A 115 -22.25 27.96 3.73
N GLY A 116 -22.84 26.79 3.45
CA GLY A 116 -24.17 26.64 2.86
C GLY A 116 -25.33 27.26 3.68
N GLY A 117 -25.13 27.46 4.99
CA GLY A 117 -26.07 28.18 5.83
C GLY A 117 -25.94 29.71 5.81
N ARG A 118 -24.78 30.25 5.39
CA ARG A 118 -24.47 31.68 5.44
C ARG A 118 -24.33 32.35 4.07
N VAL A 119 -23.86 31.61 3.07
CA VAL A 119 -23.55 32.15 1.73
C VAL A 119 -24.79 32.34 0.87
N LEU A 120 -25.85 31.55 1.05
CA LEU A 120 -27.10 31.74 0.33
C LEU A 120 -27.81 33.08 0.70
N VAL A 121 -27.47 33.66 1.85
CA VAL A 121 -28.03 34.94 2.29
C VAL A 121 -27.19 36.15 1.86
N SER A 122 -25.88 35.96 1.57
CA SER A 122 -24.94 37.06 1.29
C SER A 122 -24.44 37.15 -0.16
N ALA A 123 -24.77 36.16 -0.99
CA ALA A 123 -24.10 35.96 -2.29
C ALA A 123 -24.58 36.86 -3.45
N VAL A 124 -25.35 37.88 -3.18
CA VAL A 124 -25.82 38.78 -4.24
C VAL A 124 -24.83 39.94 -4.53
N GLY A 125 -23.69 40.00 -3.85
CA GLY A 125 -22.89 41.23 -3.91
C GLY A 125 -21.38 41.17 -4.25
N SER A 126 -20.62 40.09 -4.01
CA SER A 126 -19.20 40.10 -4.43
C SER A 126 -18.54 38.69 -4.43
N THR A 127 -18.12 38.24 -5.61
CA THR A 127 -17.47 36.96 -5.85
C THR A 127 -16.05 36.89 -5.25
N SER A 128 -15.33 38.01 -5.14
CA SER A 128 -13.93 38.04 -4.68
C SER A 128 -13.74 37.80 -3.19
N ALA A 129 -14.64 38.30 -2.35
CA ALA A 129 -14.54 38.10 -0.90
C ALA A 129 -14.84 36.66 -0.49
N ILE A 130 -15.78 36.01 -1.18
CA ILE A 130 -16.15 34.61 -0.97
C ILE A 130 -14.97 33.68 -1.32
N THR A 131 -14.31 33.92 -2.45
CA THR A 131 -13.15 33.12 -2.90
C THR A 131 -12.01 33.19 -1.89
N ASN A 132 -11.67 34.38 -1.37
CA ASN A 132 -10.61 34.56 -0.38
C ASN A 132 -10.96 33.90 0.97
N THR A 133 -12.21 33.99 1.41
CA THR A 133 -12.65 33.35 2.66
C THR A 133 -12.63 31.83 2.53
N VAL A 134 -13.06 31.27 1.39
CA VAL A 134 -12.99 29.83 1.10
C VAL A 134 -11.55 29.34 1.10
N ILE A 135 -10.63 30.09 0.46
CA ILE A 135 -9.22 29.75 0.42
C ILE A 135 -8.61 29.79 1.83
N GLN A 136 -8.87 30.83 2.63
CA GLN A 136 -8.35 30.93 4.00
C GLN A 136 -8.90 29.85 4.93
N GLN A 137 -10.19 29.51 4.84
CA GLN A 137 -10.76 28.39 5.59
C GLN A 137 -10.22 27.04 5.14
N ALA A 138 -10.00 26.85 3.83
CA ALA A 138 -9.37 25.65 3.30
C ALA A 138 -7.93 25.48 3.84
N TYR A 139 -7.18 26.57 3.97
CA TYR A 139 -5.85 26.56 4.59
C TYR A 139 -5.89 26.29 6.10
N GLY A 140 -6.85 26.83 6.83
CA GLY A 140 -7.00 26.64 8.29
C GLY A 140 -7.55 25.28 8.68
N LEU A 141 -8.41 24.68 7.86
CA LEU A 141 -9.01 23.36 8.11
C LEU A 141 -8.20 22.21 7.51
N GLY A 142 -7.25 22.51 6.61
CA GLY A 142 -6.65 21.53 5.70
C GLY A 142 -6.01 20.31 6.37
N SER A 143 -5.33 20.48 7.50
CA SER A 143 -4.67 19.34 8.16
C SER A 143 -5.64 18.48 8.97
N GLN A 144 -6.61 19.09 9.66
CA GLN A 144 -7.58 18.35 10.47
C GLN A 144 -8.63 17.65 9.60
N VAL A 145 -9.08 18.29 8.53
CA VAL A 145 -10.06 17.71 7.58
C VAL A 145 -9.47 16.56 6.80
N LEU A 146 -8.19 16.65 6.42
CA LEU A 146 -7.52 15.58 5.67
C LEU A 146 -7.35 14.30 6.47
N VAL A 147 -7.23 14.40 7.79
CA VAL A 147 -6.91 13.25 8.66
C VAL A 147 -8.14 12.72 9.43
N SER A 148 -9.18 13.53 9.68
CA SER A 148 -10.23 13.18 10.64
C SER A 148 -11.62 12.93 10.08
N LEU A 149 -11.94 13.36 8.85
CA LEU A 149 -13.27 13.12 8.28
C LEU A 149 -13.36 11.75 7.58
N PRO A 150 -14.45 10.99 7.81
CA PRO A 150 -14.64 9.72 7.13
C PRO A 150 -14.89 9.92 5.62
N TYR A 151 -14.39 8.98 4.82
CA TYR A 151 -14.69 8.90 3.39
C TYR A 151 -16.10 8.34 3.17
N SER A 152 -16.72 8.75 2.07
CA SER A 152 -17.98 8.16 1.67
C SER A 152 -17.79 6.72 1.20
N ARG A 153 -18.83 5.88 1.33
CA ARG A 153 -18.78 4.49 0.82
C ARG A 153 -18.40 4.40 -0.65
N LYS A 154 -18.82 5.37 -1.47
CA LYS A 154 -18.47 5.43 -2.89
C LYS A 154 -16.95 5.63 -3.08
N GLN A 155 -16.36 6.56 -2.32
CA GLN A 155 -14.92 6.82 -2.35
C GLN A 155 -14.12 5.62 -1.86
N GLU A 156 -14.59 4.92 -0.81
CA GLU A 156 -13.98 3.69 -0.33
C GLU A 156 -13.97 2.59 -1.39
N HIS A 157 -15.12 2.36 -2.06
CA HIS A 157 -15.20 1.37 -3.13
C HIS A 157 -14.28 1.71 -4.32
N GLU A 158 -14.21 2.97 -4.68
CA GLU A 158 -13.31 3.43 -5.75
C GLU A 158 -11.84 3.24 -5.36
N ALA A 159 -11.47 3.61 -4.14
CA ALA A 159 -10.13 3.43 -3.63
C ALA A 159 -9.73 1.95 -3.53
N ASP A 160 -10.65 1.07 -3.11
CA ASP A 160 -10.41 -0.38 -3.09
C ASP A 160 -10.16 -0.92 -4.51
N GLN A 161 -11.00 -0.57 -5.49
CA GLN A 161 -10.87 -1.05 -6.85
C GLN A 161 -9.55 -0.62 -7.51
N ILE A 162 -9.20 0.66 -7.38
CA ILE A 162 -7.95 1.20 -7.90
C ILE A 162 -6.76 0.59 -7.14
N GLY A 163 -6.87 0.48 -5.81
CA GLY A 163 -5.84 -0.08 -4.94
C GLY A 163 -5.52 -1.53 -5.26
N LEU A 164 -6.52 -2.37 -5.54
CA LEU A 164 -6.32 -3.75 -5.98
C LEU A 164 -5.49 -3.83 -7.27
N VAL A 165 -5.72 -2.92 -8.22
CA VAL A 165 -4.93 -2.85 -9.45
C VAL A 165 -3.50 -2.42 -9.14
N PHE A 166 -3.30 -1.39 -8.30
CA PHE A 166 -1.95 -0.92 -7.97
C PHE A 166 -1.12 -1.96 -7.23
N MET A 167 -1.70 -2.64 -6.22
CA MET A 167 -0.98 -3.70 -5.52
C MET A 167 -0.65 -4.88 -6.44
N ALA A 168 -1.55 -5.25 -7.35
CA ALA A 168 -1.34 -6.30 -8.34
C ALA A 168 -0.19 -5.95 -9.30
N MET A 169 -0.19 -4.73 -9.86
CA MET A 169 0.90 -4.21 -10.70
C MET A 169 2.23 -4.09 -9.96
N ALA A 170 2.19 -3.83 -8.64
CA ALA A 170 3.36 -3.81 -7.77
C ALA A 170 3.88 -5.21 -7.43
N GLY A 171 3.23 -6.28 -7.91
CA GLY A 171 3.60 -7.68 -7.68
C GLY A 171 3.18 -8.23 -6.32
N TYR A 172 2.13 -7.67 -5.74
CA TYR A 172 1.50 -8.20 -4.53
C TYR A 172 0.18 -8.87 -4.88
N ASN A 173 -0.07 -10.08 -4.33
CA ASN A 173 -1.31 -10.81 -4.60
C ASN A 173 -2.52 -10.02 -4.07
N PRO A 174 -3.45 -9.56 -4.95
CA PRO A 174 -4.59 -8.73 -4.55
C PRO A 174 -5.61 -9.48 -3.67
N GLU A 175 -5.61 -10.81 -3.63
CA GLU A 175 -6.47 -11.60 -2.75
C GLU A 175 -6.19 -11.32 -1.26
N GLN A 176 -4.96 -10.89 -0.92
CA GLN A 176 -4.58 -10.54 0.45
C GLN A 176 -5.34 -9.33 1.02
N ALA A 177 -5.93 -8.50 0.17
CA ALA A 177 -6.80 -7.42 0.59
C ALA A 177 -8.02 -7.92 1.39
N ILE A 178 -8.61 -9.06 0.99
CA ILE A 178 -9.72 -9.67 1.73
C ILE A 178 -9.27 -10.07 3.14
N SER A 179 -8.09 -10.68 3.26
CA SER A 179 -7.54 -11.11 4.55
C SER A 179 -7.28 -9.92 5.47
N PHE A 180 -6.69 -8.86 4.94
CA PHE A 180 -6.43 -7.63 5.68
C PHE A 180 -7.73 -6.97 6.18
N TRP A 181 -8.71 -6.71 5.30
CA TRP A 181 -9.95 -6.05 5.69
C TRP A 181 -10.81 -6.89 6.64
N LYS A 182 -10.77 -8.23 6.54
CA LYS A 182 -11.39 -9.13 7.53
C LYS A 182 -10.74 -8.97 8.91
N LYS A 183 -9.41 -8.92 9.00
CA LYS A 183 -8.71 -8.66 10.27
C LYS A 183 -9.06 -7.29 10.84
N MET A 184 -9.08 -6.26 10.01
CA MET A 184 -9.46 -4.92 10.42
C MET A 184 -10.89 -4.88 10.98
N ALA A 185 -11.86 -5.52 10.31
CA ALA A 185 -13.24 -5.59 10.79
C ALA A 185 -13.38 -6.31 12.14
N GLN A 186 -12.53 -7.31 12.42
CA GLN A 186 -12.51 -8.06 13.69
C GLN A 186 -11.92 -7.26 14.85
N GLN A 187 -11.06 -6.27 14.58
CA GLN A 187 -10.49 -5.42 15.63
C GLN A 187 -11.56 -4.56 16.34
N GLY A 188 -12.75 -4.47 15.74
CA GLY A 188 -13.85 -3.66 16.27
C GLY A 188 -13.51 -2.17 16.25
N GLY A 189 -14.51 -1.32 16.31
CA GLY A 189 -14.34 0.14 16.37
C GLY A 189 -13.78 0.64 17.71
N GLY A 190 -12.75 -0.01 18.26
CA GLY A 190 -12.05 0.47 19.43
C GLY A 190 -11.39 1.81 19.18
N SER A 191 -11.29 2.65 20.21
CA SER A 191 -10.77 4.02 20.16
C SER A 191 -9.33 4.18 19.63
N THR A 192 -8.65 3.07 19.28
CA THR A 192 -7.27 3.06 18.81
C THR A 192 -7.14 2.95 17.29
N SER A 193 -8.21 2.65 16.55
CA SER A 193 -8.14 2.52 15.10
C SER A 193 -8.68 3.77 14.40
N GLU A 194 -7.81 4.76 14.17
CA GLU A 194 -8.13 5.95 13.36
C GLU A 194 -8.43 5.55 11.91
N LEU A 195 -7.77 4.52 11.40
CA LEU A 195 -8.00 4.02 10.05
C LEU A 195 -9.46 3.58 9.86
N LEU A 196 -10.04 2.83 10.81
CA LEU A 196 -11.45 2.41 10.71
C LEU A 196 -12.44 3.57 10.89
N SER A 197 -12.07 4.62 11.62
CA SER A 197 -12.92 5.81 11.78
C SER A 197 -12.99 6.64 10.50
N THR A 198 -11.92 6.68 9.72
CA THR A 198 -11.85 7.39 8.44
C THR A 198 -12.20 6.53 7.25
N HIS A 199 -11.98 5.20 7.33
CA HIS A 199 -12.24 4.20 6.30
C HIS A 199 -13.17 3.09 6.84
N PRO A 200 -14.47 3.33 6.90
CA PRO A 200 -15.40 2.34 7.43
C PRO A 200 -15.32 1.02 6.67
N SER A 201 -15.12 -0.08 7.40
CA SER A 201 -15.10 -1.43 6.83
C SER A 201 -16.35 -2.18 7.26
N ASP A 202 -17.11 -2.67 6.29
CA ASP A 202 -18.27 -3.53 6.50
C ASP A 202 -18.22 -4.78 5.61
N ALA A 203 -19.12 -5.72 5.85
CA ALA A 203 -19.20 -6.96 5.08
C ALA A 203 -19.46 -6.70 3.58
N ASN A 204 -20.18 -5.63 3.24
CA ASN A 204 -20.48 -5.28 1.84
C ASN A 204 -19.21 -4.80 1.12
N ARG A 205 -18.35 -4.04 1.82
CA ARG A 205 -17.04 -3.62 1.29
C ARG A 205 -16.17 -4.83 0.98
N ILE A 206 -16.03 -5.77 1.93
CA ILE A 206 -15.24 -7.00 1.74
C ILE A 206 -15.80 -7.84 0.57
N LYS A 207 -17.12 -7.94 0.44
CA LYS A 207 -17.78 -8.61 -0.68
C LYS A 207 -17.44 -7.92 -2.02
N ALA A 208 -17.56 -6.60 -2.09
CA ALA A 208 -17.27 -5.83 -3.30
C ALA A 208 -15.79 -5.95 -3.72
N ILE A 209 -14.85 -6.00 -2.78
CA ILE A 209 -13.43 -6.31 -3.04
C ILE A 209 -13.32 -7.69 -3.72
N GLY A 210 -13.98 -8.73 -3.18
CA GLY A 210 -13.99 -10.07 -3.76
C GLY A 210 -14.56 -10.11 -5.19
N GLU A 211 -15.63 -9.37 -5.44
CA GLU A 211 -16.26 -9.27 -6.77
C GLU A 211 -15.36 -8.54 -7.80
N TYR A 212 -14.46 -7.66 -7.35
CA TYR A 212 -13.55 -6.94 -8.22
C TYR A 212 -12.24 -7.69 -8.51
N LEU A 213 -11.85 -8.67 -7.68
CA LEU A 213 -10.60 -9.44 -7.85
C LEU A 213 -10.37 -10.00 -9.25
N PRO A 214 -11.38 -10.55 -9.97
CA PRO A 214 -11.17 -11.03 -11.34
C PRO A 214 -10.66 -9.96 -12.32
N LYS A 215 -10.88 -8.67 -12.02
CA LYS A 215 -10.38 -7.54 -12.82
C LYS A 215 -8.94 -7.14 -12.43
N ALA A 216 -8.55 -7.34 -11.17
CA ALA A 216 -7.22 -7.02 -10.69
C ALA A 216 -6.20 -8.14 -10.92
N LEU A 217 -6.61 -9.40 -10.82
CA LEU A 217 -5.73 -10.58 -10.98
C LEU A 217 -4.91 -10.61 -12.29
N PRO A 218 -5.44 -10.21 -13.46
CA PRO A 218 -4.65 -10.17 -14.69
C PRO A 218 -3.38 -9.31 -14.60
N TYR A 219 -3.42 -8.18 -13.87
CA TYR A 219 -2.24 -7.33 -13.64
C TYR A 219 -1.18 -8.03 -12.81
N TYR A 220 -1.60 -8.82 -11.81
CA TYR A 220 -0.67 -9.62 -11.02
C TYR A 220 -0.04 -10.75 -11.84
N GLN A 221 -0.82 -11.42 -12.69
CA GLN A 221 -0.33 -12.45 -13.60
C GLN A 221 0.66 -11.88 -14.62
N GLU A 222 0.39 -10.69 -15.17
CA GLU A 222 1.30 -9.97 -16.05
C GLU A 222 2.63 -9.70 -15.35
N TYR A 223 2.60 -9.19 -14.12
CA TYR A 223 3.80 -8.96 -13.32
C TYR A 223 4.61 -10.25 -13.12
N LEU A 224 3.96 -11.35 -12.74
CA LEU A 224 4.63 -12.65 -12.55
C LEU A 224 5.24 -13.20 -13.85
N ALA A 225 4.59 -12.97 -14.99
CA ALA A 225 5.11 -13.37 -16.28
C ALA A 225 6.38 -12.59 -16.66
N GLN A 226 6.40 -11.28 -16.40
CA GLN A 226 7.58 -10.43 -16.64
C GLN A 226 8.76 -10.86 -15.79
N GLN A 227 8.57 -11.18 -14.52
CA GLN A 227 9.62 -11.67 -13.61
C GLN A 227 10.24 -13.01 -14.08
N LYS A 228 9.44 -13.89 -14.67
CA LYS A 228 9.96 -15.16 -15.23
C LYS A 228 10.83 -14.97 -16.47
N VAL A 229 10.59 -13.91 -17.23
CA VAL A 229 11.39 -13.59 -18.43
C VAL A 229 12.73 -12.96 -18.03
N GLU A 230 12.76 -12.15 -16.96
CA GLU A 230 13.96 -11.47 -16.48
C GLU A 230 14.92 -12.38 -15.72
N GLN A 231 14.49 -13.54 -15.23
CA GLN A 231 15.40 -14.51 -14.63
C GLN A 231 16.20 -15.23 -15.74
N PRO A 232 17.55 -15.09 -15.80
CA PRO A 232 18.35 -15.82 -16.77
C PRO A 232 18.15 -17.32 -16.53
N LYS A 233 17.81 -18.07 -17.61
CA LYS A 233 17.77 -19.52 -17.58
C LYS A 233 19.16 -20.00 -17.12
N THR A 234 19.26 -20.49 -15.89
CA THR A 234 20.47 -21.23 -15.47
C THR A 234 20.75 -22.31 -16.49
N PRO A 235 21.96 -22.38 -17.08
CA PRO A 235 22.29 -23.43 -18.03
C PRO A 235 22.10 -24.77 -17.31
N SER A 236 21.23 -25.62 -17.82
CA SER A 236 21.14 -27.02 -17.39
C SER A 236 22.49 -27.68 -17.62
N THR A 237 23.20 -27.99 -16.55
CA THR A 237 24.43 -28.80 -16.61
C THR A 237 24.09 -30.12 -17.28
N PRO A 238 24.75 -30.51 -18.40
CA PRO A 238 24.47 -31.79 -19.03
C PRO A 238 24.83 -32.92 -18.08
N ALA A 239 23.90 -33.83 -17.91
CA ALA A 239 24.08 -35.05 -17.13
C ALA A 239 25.34 -35.79 -17.64
N LYS A 240 26.35 -35.97 -16.77
CA LYS A 240 27.51 -36.80 -17.06
C LYS A 240 27.04 -38.24 -17.18
N ASP A 241 27.16 -38.78 -18.40
CA ASP A 241 27.00 -40.20 -18.69
C ASP A 241 27.90 -41.01 -17.74
N LYS A 242 27.27 -41.81 -16.90
CA LYS A 242 27.95 -42.85 -16.15
C LYS A 242 28.34 -43.97 -17.11
N LYS A 243 29.58 -43.99 -17.57
CA LYS A 243 30.19 -45.14 -18.25
C LYS A 243 30.34 -46.28 -17.24
N ASP A 244 29.59 -47.32 -17.52
CA ASP A 244 29.65 -48.65 -16.94
C ASP A 244 31.05 -49.25 -17.15
N THR A 245 31.78 -49.54 -16.09
CA THR A 245 32.98 -50.38 -16.16
C THR A 245 32.83 -51.51 -15.17
N ASN A 246 32.27 -52.56 -15.70
CA ASN A 246 32.25 -53.91 -15.17
C ASN A 246 33.69 -54.46 -15.01
N ARG A 247 34.18 -54.64 -13.79
CA ARG A 247 35.38 -55.44 -13.49
C ARG A 247 35.16 -56.32 -12.27
N LYS A 248 35.12 -57.64 -12.55
CA LYS A 248 35.08 -58.79 -11.63
C LYS A 248 36.18 -58.74 -10.57
N PRO A 249 35.93 -59.26 -9.36
CA PRO A 249 36.91 -59.37 -8.30
C PRO A 249 37.79 -60.63 -8.46
N THR A 250 39.12 -60.51 -8.32
CA THR A 250 40.00 -61.60 -8.05
C THR A 250 40.39 -61.72 -6.60
N ASN A 251 40.12 -62.85 -6.08
CA ASN A 251 40.38 -63.41 -4.79
C ASN A 251 41.88 -63.55 -4.52
N LYS A 252 42.46 -63.12 -3.39
CA LYS A 252 43.61 -63.73 -2.75
C LYS A 252 43.59 -63.58 -1.24
N LYS A 253 43.75 -64.73 -0.63
CA LYS A 253 43.82 -65.13 0.76
C LYS A 253 45.09 -64.67 1.51
N LYS A 254 44.92 -64.71 2.84
CA LYS A 254 45.92 -64.91 3.93
C LYS A 254 46.72 -63.66 4.36
N SER A 255 46.98 -63.41 5.65
CA SER A 255 47.18 -64.29 6.81
C SER A 255 47.16 -63.45 8.12
N LYS A 256 46.81 -64.14 9.20
CA LYS A 256 46.99 -63.87 10.63
C LYS A 256 48.21 -63.03 11.05
N LYS A 257 48.04 -62.26 12.14
CA LYS A 257 48.71 -62.39 13.46
C LYS A 257 48.12 -61.31 14.44
N LYS A 258 47.59 -61.76 15.45
CA LYS A 258 47.79 -61.71 16.93
C LYS A 258 48.79 -60.69 17.48
N SER A 259 48.39 -59.93 18.46
CA SER A 259 48.82 -59.88 19.85
C SER A 259 48.62 -58.48 20.41
N THR A 260 47.83 -58.32 21.43
CA THR A 260 48.01 -58.35 22.89
C THR A 260 48.61 -57.09 23.51
N LYS A 261 47.84 -56.56 24.49
CA LYS A 261 48.28 -55.82 25.72
C LYS A 261 48.82 -54.40 25.49
N LYS A 262 48.28 -53.41 26.14
CA LYS A 262 47.93 -53.17 27.57
C LYS A 262 46.86 -52.12 27.65
#